data_6c6f56036952ccebd0da4ee4133b9007
#
_entry.id   6c6f56036952ccebd0da4ee4133b9007
#
_cell.length_a   1.000
_cell.length_b   1.000
_cell.length_c   1.000
_cell.angle_alpha   90.00
_cell.angle_beta   90.00
_cell.angle_gamma   90.00
#
_symmetry.space_group_name_H-M   'P 1'
#
loop_
_entity.id
_entity.type
_entity.pdbx_description
1 polymer ?
#
loop_
_entity_poly.entity_id
_entity_poly.type
_entity_poly.pdbx_seq_one_letter_code
_entity_poly.pdbx_strand_id
1 'polypeptide(L)'
;MTLTATTNKVAYAGNGSTTSFAVTFIYWEDTTVKVILSNDVTGVETVWTDGTQYTLSGGDGAVGTLTIDTSPTDYTPASGETLTIKSNHPDTQTSSLPLGGAFPSTTVEDRLDKNVRLAQQLQEELDRAVLFPESSTSTGKSIADPVALNMLRWNSGASSIEGVSLSDLSL
;
A
#
# COMPACT_ATOMS: atom_id res chain seq x y z
N MET A 1 -11.81 13.64 15.74
CA MET A 1 -11.08 12.61 16.53
C MET A 1 -9.63 12.64 16.09
N THR A 2 -8.68 12.81 17.00
CA THR A 2 -7.25 12.92 16.65
C THR A 2 -6.68 11.54 16.31
N LEU A 3 -6.02 11.42 15.14
CA LEU A 3 -5.37 10.18 14.71
C LEU A 3 -4.07 9.94 15.51
N THR A 4 -4.07 8.93 16.37
CA THR A 4 -2.88 8.53 17.16
C THR A 4 -2.23 7.25 16.64
N ALA A 5 -2.91 6.49 15.76
CA ALA A 5 -2.40 5.25 15.22
C ALA A 5 -1.38 5.52 14.10
N THR A 6 -0.23 4.83 14.15
CA THR A 6 0.80 4.87 13.11
C THR A 6 0.68 3.70 12.12
N THR A 7 -0.07 2.67 12.47
CA THR A 7 -0.26 1.47 11.64
C THR A 7 -1.28 1.76 10.54
N ASN A 8 -0.88 1.54 9.30
CA ASN A 8 -1.72 1.69 8.10
C ASN A 8 -1.75 0.43 7.24
N LYS A 9 -1.15 -0.67 7.72
CA LYS A 9 -1.01 -1.95 7.03
C LYS A 9 -0.95 -3.09 8.03
N VAL A 10 -1.55 -4.21 7.69
CA VAL A 10 -1.45 -5.48 8.41
C VAL A 10 -1.36 -6.63 7.40
N ALA A 11 -0.62 -7.67 7.73
CA ALA A 11 -0.47 -8.86 6.89
C ALA A 11 -0.75 -10.12 7.72
N TYR A 12 -1.40 -11.09 7.09
CA TYR A 12 -1.80 -12.36 7.67
C TYR A 12 -1.35 -13.51 6.77
N ALA A 13 -0.66 -14.49 7.33
CA ALA A 13 -0.35 -15.73 6.61
C ALA A 13 -1.62 -16.55 6.41
N GLY A 14 -1.82 -17.04 5.20
CA GLY A 14 -2.90 -17.96 4.85
C GLY A 14 -2.69 -19.33 5.47
N ASN A 15 -3.79 -19.99 5.82
CA ASN A 15 -3.78 -21.34 6.41
C ASN A 15 -4.87 -22.26 5.82
N GLY A 16 -5.58 -21.81 4.78
CA GLY A 16 -6.66 -22.53 4.12
C GLY A 16 -7.93 -22.71 4.95
N SER A 17 -8.08 -22.00 6.08
CA SER A 17 -9.26 -22.16 6.95
C SER A 17 -9.75 -20.88 7.61
N THR A 18 -8.89 -19.89 7.81
CA THR A 18 -9.29 -18.62 8.42
C THR A 18 -9.97 -17.74 7.38
N THR A 19 -11.18 -17.31 7.69
CA THR A 19 -12.03 -16.47 6.83
C THR A 19 -12.29 -15.09 7.38
N SER A 20 -11.83 -14.79 8.61
CA SER A 20 -12.06 -13.50 9.26
C SER A 20 -10.74 -12.90 9.74
N PHE A 21 -10.46 -11.66 9.34
CA PHE A 21 -9.20 -10.97 9.60
C PHE A 21 -9.47 -9.56 10.14
N ALA A 22 -8.76 -9.17 11.20
CA ALA A 22 -8.91 -7.86 11.79
C ALA A 22 -8.29 -6.79 10.89
N VAL A 23 -8.98 -5.67 10.66
CA VAL A 23 -8.39 -4.45 10.11
C VAL A 23 -7.94 -3.59 11.29
N THR A 24 -6.65 -3.56 11.55
CA THR A 24 -6.07 -3.00 12.78
C THR A 24 -5.86 -1.48 12.74
N PHE A 25 -6.15 -0.86 11.62
CA PHE A 25 -6.11 0.59 11.44
C PHE A 25 -7.52 1.15 11.23
N ILE A 26 -7.68 2.43 11.57
CA ILE A 26 -8.95 3.14 11.41
C ILE A 26 -9.18 3.46 9.93
N TYR A 27 -10.38 3.26 9.41
CA TYR A 27 -10.81 3.69 8.07
C TYR A 27 -12.25 4.24 8.12
N TRP A 28 -12.63 5.02 7.12
CA TRP A 28 -13.98 5.63 7.06
C TRP A 28 -14.85 4.95 6.00
N GLU A 29 -14.28 4.67 4.84
CA GLU A 29 -14.97 4.07 3.70
C GLU A 29 -14.23 2.81 3.26
N ASP A 30 -14.94 1.76 2.87
CA ASP A 30 -14.35 0.50 2.40
C ASP A 30 -13.45 0.72 1.18
N THR A 31 -13.78 1.72 0.34
CA THR A 31 -12.97 2.15 -0.80
C THR A 31 -11.58 2.67 -0.42
N THR A 32 -11.36 3.03 0.85
CA THR A 32 -10.06 3.47 1.37
C THR A 32 -9.21 2.32 1.93
N VAL A 33 -9.65 1.09 1.73
CA VAL A 33 -8.92 -0.13 2.11
C VAL A 33 -8.55 -0.90 0.85
N LYS A 34 -7.29 -1.26 0.71
CA LYS A 34 -6.78 -2.11 -0.37
C LYS A 34 -6.38 -3.45 0.20
N VAL A 35 -6.85 -4.52 -0.43
CA VAL A 35 -6.56 -5.90 -0.05
C VAL A 35 -5.76 -6.56 -1.17
N ILE A 36 -4.68 -7.22 -0.80
CA ILE A 36 -3.74 -7.86 -1.73
C ILE A 36 -3.47 -9.27 -1.22
N LEU A 37 -3.66 -10.26 -2.07
CA LEU A 37 -3.16 -11.61 -1.85
C LEU A 37 -1.84 -11.77 -2.59
N SER A 38 -0.80 -12.18 -1.88
CA SER A 38 0.50 -12.51 -2.47
C SER A 38 0.82 -13.99 -2.30
N ASN A 39 1.43 -14.58 -3.33
CA ASN A 39 1.99 -15.94 -3.24
C ASN A 39 3.44 -15.83 -2.73
N ASP A 40 3.75 -16.47 -1.61
CA ASP A 40 5.02 -16.31 -0.90
C ASP A 40 6.22 -16.94 -1.66
N VAL A 41 5.95 -17.85 -2.60
CA VAL A 41 6.99 -18.50 -3.40
C VAL A 41 7.29 -17.73 -4.67
N THR A 42 6.24 -17.30 -5.38
CA THR A 42 6.39 -16.63 -6.69
C THR A 42 6.48 -15.12 -6.60
N GLY A 43 6.06 -14.53 -5.47
CA GLY A 43 5.94 -13.08 -5.28
C GLY A 43 4.82 -12.43 -6.10
N VAL A 44 3.97 -13.23 -6.76
CA VAL A 44 2.85 -12.70 -7.53
C VAL A 44 1.80 -12.13 -6.60
N GLU A 45 1.40 -10.89 -6.85
CA GLU A 45 0.37 -10.17 -6.09
C GLU A 45 -0.92 -10.06 -6.90
N THR A 46 -2.05 -10.27 -6.24
CA THR A 46 -3.40 -10.08 -6.80
C THR A 46 -4.18 -9.13 -5.91
N VAL A 47 -4.65 -8.03 -6.48
CA VAL A 47 -5.52 -7.09 -5.76
C VAL A 47 -6.94 -7.64 -5.75
N TRP A 48 -7.52 -7.72 -4.57
CA TRP A 48 -8.87 -8.18 -4.35
C TRP A 48 -9.89 -7.05 -4.38
N THR A 49 -11.11 -7.38 -4.77
CA THR A 49 -12.25 -6.46 -4.90
C THR A 49 -13.25 -6.72 -3.79
N ASP A 50 -13.66 -5.68 -3.09
CA ASP A 50 -14.75 -5.73 -2.11
C ASP A 50 -16.07 -6.17 -2.76
N GLY A 51 -16.85 -6.96 -2.03
CA GLY A 51 -18.09 -7.58 -2.54
C GLY A 51 -17.86 -8.73 -3.52
N THR A 52 -16.62 -9.15 -3.79
CA THR A 52 -16.30 -10.29 -4.67
C THR A 52 -15.48 -11.35 -3.96
N GLN A 53 -14.32 -11.01 -3.43
CA GLN A 53 -13.44 -11.92 -2.69
C GLN A 53 -13.59 -11.76 -1.18
N TYR A 54 -14.03 -10.62 -0.73
CA TYR A 54 -14.20 -10.29 0.68
C TYR A 54 -15.30 -9.24 0.89
N THR A 55 -15.70 -9.07 2.13
CA THR A 55 -16.52 -7.94 2.60
C THR A 55 -15.88 -7.31 3.82
N LEU A 56 -16.04 -6.00 3.97
CA LEU A 56 -15.61 -5.25 5.14
C LEU A 56 -16.79 -4.97 6.07
N SER A 57 -16.52 -4.95 7.37
CA SER A 57 -17.48 -4.54 8.39
C SER A 57 -16.78 -3.71 9.47
N GLY A 58 -17.45 -2.71 10.00
CA GLY A 58 -16.85 -1.70 10.87
C GLY A 58 -16.43 -0.48 10.07
N GLY A 59 -15.30 0.15 10.39
CA GLY A 59 -14.92 1.43 9.77
C GLY A 59 -15.69 2.60 10.37
N ASP A 60 -16.01 3.61 9.56
CA ASP A 60 -16.67 4.85 9.99
C ASP A 60 -15.91 5.55 11.15
N GLY A 61 -14.60 5.66 10.98
CA GLY A 61 -13.71 6.21 11.99
C GLY A 61 -13.27 5.22 13.08
N ALA A 62 -13.44 3.92 12.85
CA ALA A 62 -13.01 2.84 13.73
C ALA A 62 -12.20 1.77 12.98
N VAL A 63 -11.70 0.79 13.69
CA VAL A 63 -11.17 -0.47 13.14
C VAL A 63 -12.31 -1.35 12.64
N GLY A 64 -11.99 -2.36 11.85
CA GLY A 64 -13.01 -3.23 11.30
C GLY A 64 -12.56 -4.68 11.18
N THR A 65 -13.36 -5.45 10.46
CA THR A 65 -13.11 -6.85 10.16
C THR A 65 -13.32 -7.09 8.67
N LEU A 66 -12.38 -7.80 8.06
CA LEU A 66 -12.47 -8.33 6.73
C LEU A 66 -12.95 -9.78 6.81
N THR A 67 -14.01 -10.11 6.10
CA THR A 67 -14.54 -11.47 5.99
C THR A 67 -14.39 -11.95 4.56
N ILE A 68 -13.78 -13.11 4.39
CA ILE A 68 -13.57 -13.74 3.08
C ILE A 68 -14.88 -14.31 2.56
N ASP A 69 -15.15 -14.12 1.28
CA ASP A 69 -16.25 -14.78 0.60
C ASP A 69 -15.86 -16.23 0.27
N THR A 70 -16.73 -17.14 0.66
CA THR A 70 -16.55 -18.59 0.47
C THR A 70 -17.60 -19.22 -0.44
N SER A 71 -18.49 -18.41 -1.01
CA SER A 71 -19.58 -18.88 -1.89
C SER A 71 -19.91 -17.82 -2.97
N PRO A 72 -20.06 -18.19 -4.26
CA PRO A 72 -19.94 -19.54 -4.83
C PRO A 72 -18.50 -20.04 -5.02
N THR A 73 -17.51 -19.17 -4.86
CA THR A 73 -16.09 -19.50 -4.94
C THR A 73 -15.46 -19.25 -3.58
N ASP A 74 -14.65 -20.20 -3.11
CA ASP A 74 -13.90 -20.05 -1.86
C ASP A 74 -12.60 -19.30 -2.14
N TYR A 75 -12.47 -18.11 -1.55
CA TYR A 75 -11.28 -17.26 -1.63
C TYR A 75 -10.40 -17.33 -0.38
N THR A 76 -10.60 -18.31 0.50
CA THR A 76 -9.80 -18.45 1.72
C THR A 76 -8.31 -18.56 1.41
N PRO A 77 -7.44 -17.65 1.94
CA PRO A 77 -6.01 -17.65 1.67
C PRO A 77 -5.38 -18.98 2.07
N ALA A 78 -4.73 -19.65 1.12
CA ALA A 78 -4.10 -20.95 1.33
C ALA A 78 -2.77 -20.84 2.09
N SER A 79 -2.24 -21.96 2.58
CA SER A 79 -0.88 -21.99 3.12
C SER A 79 0.13 -21.66 2.02
N GLY A 80 1.09 -20.76 2.32
CA GLY A 80 2.04 -20.22 1.35
C GLY A 80 1.52 -18.98 0.60
N GLU A 81 0.43 -18.42 1.08
CA GLU A 81 -0.08 -17.11 0.64
C GLU A 81 -0.12 -16.15 1.82
N THR A 82 0.03 -14.87 1.53
CA THR A 82 -0.08 -13.79 2.52
C THR A 82 -1.16 -12.80 2.10
N LEU A 83 -2.15 -12.59 2.97
CA LEU A 83 -3.19 -11.57 2.82
C LEU A 83 -2.72 -10.27 3.45
N THR A 84 -2.53 -9.24 2.63
CA THR A 84 -2.15 -7.90 3.09
C THR A 84 -3.33 -6.95 2.98
N ILE A 85 -3.67 -6.29 4.08
CA ILE A 85 -4.71 -5.26 4.17
C ILE A 85 -4.01 -3.94 4.46
N LYS A 86 -4.19 -2.94 3.60
CA LYS A 86 -3.55 -1.64 3.77
C LYS A 86 -4.50 -0.48 3.50
N SER A 87 -4.21 0.66 4.12
CA SER A 87 -4.87 1.93 3.82
C SER A 87 -4.53 2.39 2.40
N ASN A 88 -5.52 2.91 1.68
CA ASN A 88 -5.41 3.40 0.30
C ASN A 88 -6.30 4.62 0.10
N HIS A 89 -5.96 5.71 0.78
CA HIS A 89 -6.70 6.94 0.62
C HIS A 89 -6.40 7.60 -0.74
N PRO A 90 -7.44 8.09 -1.45
CA PRO A 90 -7.23 8.89 -2.65
C PRO A 90 -6.55 10.22 -2.29
N ASP A 91 -5.60 10.64 -3.10
CA ASP A 91 -4.84 11.90 -2.99
C ASP A 91 -5.63 13.14 -3.41
N THR A 92 -6.94 12.99 -3.61
CA THR A 92 -7.84 14.06 -4.02
C THR A 92 -8.53 14.73 -2.83
N GLN A 93 -8.75 16.05 -2.93
CA GLN A 93 -9.51 16.84 -1.98
C GLN A 93 -10.92 17.09 -2.52
N THR A 94 -11.94 16.55 -1.87
CA THR A 94 -13.34 16.62 -2.31
C THR A 94 -14.21 17.53 -1.44
N SER A 95 -13.65 18.12 -0.37
CA SER A 95 -14.42 19.00 0.53
C SER A 95 -14.37 20.44 0.12
N SER A 96 -15.53 21.09 0.20
CA SER A 96 -15.68 22.54 0.08
C SER A 96 -16.08 23.11 1.44
N LEU A 97 -15.40 24.17 1.88
CA LEU A 97 -15.75 24.88 3.09
C LEU A 97 -16.69 26.05 2.71
N PRO A 98 -17.85 26.21 3.37
CA PRO A 98 -18.77 27.30 3.07
C PRO A 98 -18.16 28.66 3.48
N LEU A 99 -18.29 29.64 2.60
CA LEU A 99 -17.88 31.02 2.86
C LEU A 99 -18.90 31.70 3.82
N GLY A 100 -18.39 32.25 4.94
CA GLY A 100 -19.21 33.05 5.87
C GLY A 100 -20.14 32.25 6.80
N GLY A 101 -20.00 30.93 6.87
CA GLY A 101 -20.70 30.08 7.83
C GLY A 101 -19.97 29.91 9.17
N ALA A 102 -20.58 29.18 10.12
CA ALA A 102 -19.90 28.75 11.33
C ALA A 102 -18.68 27.92 10.98
N PHE A 103 -17.60 28.03 11.77
CA PHE A 103 -16.36 27.27 11.55
C PHE A 103 -16.62 25.76 11.62
N PRO A 104 -16.43 24.99 10.52
CA PRO A 104 -16.74 23.56 10.47
C PRO A 104 -15.58 22.74 11.07
N SER A 105 -15.43 22.78 12.39
CA SER A 105 -14.28 22.17 13.10
C SER A 105 -14.10 20.69 12.79
N THR A 106 -15.18 19.90 12.76
CA THR A 106 -15.14 18.47 12.42
C THR A 106 -14.62 18.22 11.01
N THR A 107 -15.12 18.98 10.02
CA THR A 107 -14.64 18.86 8.64
C THR A 107 -13.15 19.19 8.52
N VAL A 108 -12.68 20.20 9.24
CA VAL A 108 -11.25 20.55 9.25
C VAL A 108 -10.42 19.48 9.91
N GLU A 109 -10.86 18.94 11.06
CA GLU A 109 -10.19 17.85 11.77
C GLU A 109 -10.08 16.59 10.89
N ASP A 110 -11.18 16.18 10.24
CA ASP A 110 -11.20 15.03 9.32
C ASP A 110 -10.21 15.20 8.14
N ARG A 111 -10.02 16.44 7.67
CA ARG A 111 -9.07 16.73 6.59
C ARG A 111 -7.63 16.70 7.08
N LEU A 112 -7.36 17.16 8.28
CA LEU A 112 -6.04 17.02 8.90
C LEU A 112 -5.69 15.55 9.13
N ASP A 113 -6.63 14.76 9.62
CA ASP A 113 -6.46 13.32 9.80
C ASP A 113 -6.21 12.61 8.46
N LYS A 114 -6.92 12.99 7.38
CA LYS A 114 -6.66 12.48 6.04
C LYS A 114 -5.24 12.81 5.56
N ASN A 115 -4.76 14.03 5.78
CA ASN A 115 -3.39 14.41 5.40
C ASN A 115 -2.34 13.57 6.12
N VAL A 116 -2.53 13.28 7.42
CA VAL A 116 -1.64 12.40 8.19
C VAL A 116 -1.64 10.99 7.59
N ARG A 117 -2.80 10.45 7.19
CA ARG A 117 -2.90 9.13 6.55
C ARG A 117 -2.21 9.08 5.20
N LEU A 118 -2.35 10.11 4.38
CA LEU A 118 -1.63 10.20 3.10
C LEU A 118 -0.11 10.24 3.33
N ALA A 119 0.36 10.95 4.35
CA ALA A 119 1.78 10.95 4.72
C ALA A 119 2.25 9.56 5.19
N GLN A 120 1.47 8.85 5.99
CA GLN A 120 1.76 7.47 6.41
C GLN A 120 1.77 6.49 5.22
N GLN A 121 0.86 6.67 4.25
CA GLN A 121 0.81 5.88 3.04
C GLN A 121 2.06 6.12 2.18
N LEU A 122 2.46 7.37 1.97
CA LEU A 122 3.69 7.71 1.27
C LEU A 122 4.93 7.17 1.98
N GLN A 123 4.98 7.23 3.32
CA GLN A 123 6.08 6.66 4.09
C GLN A 123 6.18 5.15 3.88
N GLU A 124 5.04 4.42 3.92
CA GLU A 124 4.99 2.98 3.67
C GLU A 124 5.47 2.62 2.25
N GLU A 125 5.18 3.46 1.27
CA GLU A 125 5.67 3.29 -0.11
C GLU A 125 7.17 3.56 -0.22
N LEU A 126 7.66 4.60 0.45
CA LEU A 126 9.09 4.93 0.50
C LEU A 126 9.91 3.84 1.22
N ASP A 127 9.35 3.22 2.27
CA ASP A 127 10.02 2.13 3.01
C ASP A 127 10.28 0.89 2.14
N ARG A 128 9.57 0.76 1.01
CA ARG A 128 9.77 -0.28 0.00
C ARG A 128 10.61 0.17 -1.20
N ALA A 129 11.00 1.44 -1.24
CA ALA A 129 11.80 2.00 -2.33
C ALA A 129 13.29 1.77 -2.12
N VAL A 130 14.05 1.78 -3.21
CA VAL A 130 15.51 1.82 -3.15
C VAL A 130 15.96 3.27 -2.95
N LEU A 131 16.44 3.57 -1.77
CA LEU A 131 16.87 4.91 -1.38
C LEU A 131 18.41 4.99 -1.26
N PHE A 132 18.96 6.16 -1.57
CA PHE A 132 20.34 6.48 -1.23
C PHE A 132 20.46 6.81 0.27
N PRO A 133 21.67 6.64 0.86
CA PRO A 133 21.90 7.10 2.23
C PRO A 133 21.53 8.59 2.39
N GLU A 134 20.99 8.95 3.54
CA GLU A 134 20.55 10.32 3.84
C GLU A 134 21.70 11.35 3.71
N SER A 135 22.93 10.93 3.98
CA SER A 135 24.14 11.73 3.78
C SER A 135 24.57 11.89 2.32
N SER A 136 23.87 11.26 1.35
CA SER A 136 24.24 11.31 -0.06
C SER A 136 24.02 12.71 -0.64
N THR A 137 25.04 13.27 -1.24
CA THR A 137 24.94 14.52 -2.02
C THR A 137 24.60 14.27 -3.49
N SER A 138 24.40 13.00 -3.86
CA SER A 138 24.08 12.62 -5.23
C SER A 138 22.63 13.00 -5.60
N THR A 139 22.49 13.76 -6.69
CA THR A 139 21.18 14.16 -7.25
C THR A 139 21.03 13.63 -8.67
N GLY A 140 19.81 13.55 -9.16
CA GLY A 140 19.52 13.18 -10.57
C GLY A 140 19.90 11.74 -10.91
N LYS A 141 19.94 10.82 -9.94
CA LYS A 141 20.17 9.40 -10.22
C LYS A 141 18.93 8.80 -10.86
N SER A 142 19.11 8.02 -11.91
CA SER A 142 18.04 7.31 -12.62
C SER A 142 18.37 5.82 -12.73
N ILE A 143 17.33 5.03 -12.85
CA ILE A 143 17.40 3.62 -13.23
C ILE A 143 16.94 3.56 -14.69
N ALA A 144 17.70 2.91 -15.56
CA ALA A 144 17.31 2.71 -16.95
C ALA A 144 16.05 1.84 -17.04
N ASP A 145 15.26 2.05 -18.08
CA ASP A 145 14.11 1.20 -18.37
C ASP A 145 14.53 -0.27 -18.47
N PRO A 146 13.73 -1.21 -17.94
CA PRO A 146 14.07 -2.61 -17.95
C PRO A 146 14.08 -3.15 -19.39
N VAL A 147 15.17 -3.83 -19.76
CA VAL A 147 15.32 -4.56 -21.02
C VAL A 147 15.51 -6.03 -20.67
N ALA A 148 14.82 -6.91 -21.40
CA ALA A 148 14.91 -8.35 -21.18
C ALA A 148 16.37 -8.84 -21.31
N LEU A 149 16.78 -9.75 -20.42
CA LEU A 149 18.12 -10.34 -20.34
C LEU A 149 19.27 -9.38 -19.99
N ASN A 150 18.95 -8.17 -19.51
CA ASN A 150 19.95 -7.22 -19.02
C ASN A 150 20.10 -7.32 -17.50
N MET A 151 21.34 -7.13 -17.05
CA MET A 151 21.66 -6.92 -15.64
C MET A 151 21.73 -5.42 -15.35
N LEU A 152 21.35 -5.03 -14.14
CA LEU A 152 21.49 -3.65 -13.69
C LEU A 152 22.87 -3.46 -13.06
N ARG A 153 23.61 -2.43 -13.49
CA ARG A 153 24.86 -1.98 -12.88
C ARG A 153 24.95 -0.46 -12.83
N TRP A 154 25.83 0.05 -11.99
CA TRP A 154 26.20 1.45 -12.09
C TRP A 154 27.01 1.71 -13.36
N ASN A 155 26.73 2.81 -14.07
CA ASN A 155 27.60 3.28 -15.13
C ASN A 155 28.97 3.72 -14.58
N SER A 156 29.97 3.88 -15.44
CA SER A 156 31.36 4.22 -15.04
C SER A 156 31.47 5.52 -14.25
N GLY A 157 30.54 6.45 -14.43
CA GLY A 157 30.49 7.72 -13.71
C GLY A 157 29.66 7.67 -12.41
N ALA A 158 29.11 6.52 -12.02
CA ALA A 158 28.20 6.34 -10.89
C ALA A 158 27.03 7.35 -10.87
N SER A 159 26.58 7.79 -12.06
CA SER A 159 25.53 8.79 -12.22
C SER A 159 24.15 8.19 -12.46
N SER A 160 24.09 6.95 -12.97
CA SER A 160 22.84 6.23 -13.23
C SER A 160 23.03 4.71 -13.14
N ILE A 161 21.94 3.99 -12.94
CA ILE A 161 21.89 2.54 -13.09
C ILE A 161 21.50 2.25 -14.53
N GLU A 162 22.33 1.49 -15.25
CA GLU A 162 22.12 1.12 -16.66
C GLU A 162 21.86 -0.38 -16.79
N GLY A 163 21.14 -0.76 -17.85
CA GLY A 163 20.98 -2.15 -18.25
C GLY A 163 22.14 -2.58 -19.13
N VAL A 164 22.80 -3.67 -18.77
CA VAL A 164 23.89 -4.26 -19.54
C VAL A 164 23.53 -5.67 -19.97
N SER A 165 23.72 -5.96 -21.25
CA SER A 165 23.46 -7.31 -21.77
C SER A 165 24.47 -8.29 -21.18
N LEU A 166 24.04 -9.55 -20.99
CA LEU A 166 24.94 -10.62 -20.52
C LEU A 166 26.13 -10.84 -21.48
N SER A 167 25.99 -10.51 -22.75
CA SER A 167 27.06 -10.60 -23.75
C SER A 167 28.16 -9.53 -23.58
N ASP A 168 27.85 -8.41 -22.93
CA ASP A 168 28.77 -7.30 -22.71
C ASP A 168 29.53 -7.42 -21.37
N LEU A 169 29.22 -8.44 -20.58
CA LEU A 169 29.99 -8.84 -19.41
C LEU A 169 31.20 -9.68 -19.85
N SER A 170 32.17 -9.01 -20.52
CA SER A 170 33.48 -9.62 -20.70
C SER A 170 34.20 -9.69 -19.35
N LEU A 171 34.44 -10.91 -18.89
CA LEU A 171 35.35 -11.22 -17.79
C LEU A 171 36.80 -10.92 -18.18
#